data_f9c97e086ebe6874a439bbba9985444b
#
_entry.id   f9c97e086ebe6874a439bbba9985444b
#
_cell.length_a   1.000
_cell.length_b   1.000
_cell.length_c   1.000
_cell.angle_alpha   90.00
_cell.angle_beta   90.00
_cell.angle_gamma   90.00
#
_symmetry.space_group_name_H-M   'P 1'
#
loop_
_entity.id
_entity.type
_entity.pdbx_description
1 polymer ?
#
loop_
_entity_poly.entity_id
_entity_poly.type
_entity_poly.pdbx_seq_one_letter_code
_entity_poly.pdbx_strand_id
1 'polypeptide(L)'
;MIKKSLKLLLISLLVTSFANAADTLFLKGKDGPGKGKHIVIITGDEEYRSEESGPMLGKILAQKHGFDCTIIFSWTDGYIDPNNQKGLRGLKALDKADLIIIGTRFRQPSQEEAVPITNFLNAGKPVIGFRTATHAFTGGNKFGSGEGAIGFGAFGRKILGEQWVNHHGGHKREGARGVVEEKNKDHEVLNGVGDVFAPSDVYGVRHLTDQDTILLRGAVTKTMDPKSENVEGKKNDPMQALAWLHPYVAPDGKTKGEAFCTTAGASCDFVSEGLRRIVVNACYHLTGLKVPEKANVDYVDPFYPSFYGFIRDKNWFKDLNMQAEDYGLGKTPHAPDPPGTPSWPHRPMPKKG
;
A
#
# COMPACT_ATOMS: atom_id res chain seq x y z
N MET A 1 -4.67 -69.40 42.66
CA MET A 1 -5.33 -68.54 41.71
C MET A 1 -4.85 -67.09 41.90
N ILE A 2 -3.92 -66.64 41.10
CA ILE A 2 -3.30 -65.31 41.22
C ILE A 2 -3.90 -64.44 40.14
N LYS A 3 -4.67 -63.43 40.55
CA LYS A 3 -5.24 -62.40 39.61
C LYS A 3 -4.14 -61.37 39.32
N LYS A 4 -3.65 -61.33 38.07
CA LYS A 4 -2.79 -60.25 37.56
C LYS A 4 -3.66 -59.10 37.12
N SER A 5 -3.59 -57.95 37.83
CA SER A 5 -4.20 -56.70 37.40
C SER A 5 -3.30 -56.01 36.38
N LEU A 6 -3.77 -55.86 35.16
CA LEU A 6 -3.12 -55.11 34.08
C LEU A 6 -3.50 -53.62 34.22
N LYS A 7 -2.59 -52.79 34.65
CA LYS A 7 -2.74 -51.31 34.65
C LYS A 7 -2.43 -50.80 33.26
N LEU A 8 -3.48 -50.35 32.54
CA LEU A 8 -3.37 -49.67 31.27
C LEU A 8 -2.89 -48.20 31.54
N LEU A 9 -1.69 -47.89 31.13
CA LEU A 9 -1.15 -46.53 31.21
C LEU A 9 -1.58 -45.77 29.95
N LEU A 10 -2.59 -44.90 30.05
CA LEU A 10 -2.98 -43.98 28.97
C LEU A 10 -1.94 -42.85 28.91
N ILE A 11 -1.06 -42.90 27.93
CA ILE A 11 -0.17 -41.76 27.59
C ILE A 11 -0.97 -40.85 26.72
N SER A 12 -1.49 -39.76 27.28
CA SER A 12 -2.08 -38.64 26.54
C SER A 12 -0.97 -37.89 25.80
N LEU A 13 -0.84 -38.11 24.50
CA LEU A 13 -0.01 -37.26 23.64
C LEU A 13 -0.71 -35.90 23.53
N LEU A 14 -0.24 -34.89 24.25
CA LEU A 14 -0.55 -33.51 23.95
C LEU A 14 0.13 -33.16 22.61
N VAL A 15 -0.61 -33.24 21.53
CA VAL A 15 -0.22 -32.62 20.27
C VAL A 15 -0.42 -31.10 20.46
N THR A 16 0.62 -30.40 20.86
CA THR A 16 0.67 -28.95 20.75
C THR A 16 0.75 -28.63 19.25
N SER A 17 -0.39 -28.39 18.62
CA SER A 17 -0.42 -27.73 17.34
C SER A 17 0.14 -26.33 17.53
N PHE A 18 1.42 -26.13 17.16
CA PHE A 18 1.90 -24.80 16.84
C PHE A 18 1.08 -24.33 15.64
N ALA A 19 0.08 -23.50 15.88
CA ALA A 19 -0.53 -22.73 14.80
C ALA A 19 0.62 -21.88 14.21
N ASN A 20 1.10 -22.25 13.03
CA ASN A 20 2.00 -21.37 12.30
C ASN A 20 1.22 -20.05 12.08
N ALA A 21 1.75 -18.94 12.60
CA ALA A 21 1.23 -17.62 12.33
C ALA A 21 1.07 -17.49 10.81
N ALA A 22 -0.07 -16.96 10.37
CA ALA A 22 -0.32 -16.84 8.94
C ALA A 22 0.63 -15.78 8.35
N ASP A 23 1.28 -16.10 7.24
CA ASP A 23 2.17 -15.15 6.54
C ASP A 23 1.42 -13.91 6.00
N THR A 24 0.10 -13.91 6.02
CA THR A 24 -0.76 -12.83 5.50
C THR A 24 -1.93 -12.55 6.44
N LEU A 25 -2.42 -11.32 6.44
CA LEU A 25 -3.64 -10.95 7.13
C LEU A 25 -4.82 -11.01 6.15
N PHE A 26 -5.81 -11.87 6.42
CA PHE A 26 -7.06 -11.89 5.69
C PHE A 26 -8.16 -11.15 6.46
N LEU A 27 -8.81 -10.20 5.79
CA LEU A 27 -9.93 -9.43 6.31
C LEU A 27 -11.17 -9.74 5.47
N LYS A 28 -12.13 -10.46 6.07
CA LYS A 28 -13.38 -10.78 5.40
C LYS A 28 -14.23 -9.54 5.22
N GLY A 29 -14.69 -9.31 3.99
CA GLY A 29 -15.62 -8.25 3.65
C GLY A 29 -16.98 -8.43 4.33
N LYS A 30 -17.55 -7.35 4.88
CA LYS A 30 -18.95 -7.27 5.27
C LYS A 30 -19.85 -7.12 4.03
N ASP A 31 -21.15 -7.00 4.24
CA ASP A 31 -22.04 -6.63 3.15
C ASP A 31 -21.71 -5.22 2.64
N GLY A 32 -21.67 -5.08 1.32
CA GLY A 32 -21.33 -3.84 0.66
C GLY A 32 -21.14 -4.02 -0.84
N PRO A 33 -20.96 -2.94 -1.61
CA PRO A 33 -20.83 -3.01 -3.07
C PRO A 33 -19.65 -3.85 -3.56
N GLY A 34 -18.59 -3.96 -2.76
CA GLY A 34 -17.41 -4.78 -3.06
C GLY A 34 -17.56 -6.28 -2.78
N LYS A 35 -18.75 -6.74 -2.35
CA LYS A 35 -19.01 -8.16 -2.05
C LYS A 35 -18.70 -9.06 -3.25
N GLY A 36 -17.88 -10.07 -3.01
CA GLY A 36 -17.43 -11.00 -4.05
C GLY A 36 -16.21 -10.55 -4.84
N LYS A 37 -15.66 -9.35 -4.55
CA LYS A 37 -14.39 -8.87 -5.06
C LYS A 37 -13.29 -9.02 -4.02
N HIS A 38 -12.09 -9.38 -4.47
CA HIS A 38 -10.93 -9.60 -3.62
C HIS A 38 -9.80 -8.62 -3.98
N ILE A 39 -9.35 -7.86 -2.99
CA ILE A 39 -8.22 -6.93 -3.11
C ILE A 39 -7.03 -7.51 -2.35
N VAL A 40 -5.88 -7.58 -3.00
CA VAL A 40 -4.62 -7.94 -2.34
C VAL A 40 -3.77 -6.69 -2.17
N ILE A 41 -3.33 -6.41 -0.95
CA ILE A 41 -2.49 -5.25 -0.60
C ILE A 41 -1.09 -5.77 -0.29
N ILE A 42 -0.12 -5.40 -1.11
CA ILE A 42 1.28 -5.81 -0.95
C ILE A 42 2.04 -4.68 -0.27
N THR A 43 2.52 -4.93 0.94
CA THR A 43 3.32 -4.00 1.73
C THR A 43 4.78 -4.43 1.78
N GLY A 44 5.66 -3.55 2.20
CA GLY A 44 7.10 -3.79 2.27
C GLY A 44 7.88 -2.56 1.81
N ASP A 45 7.81 -1.52 2.60
CA ASP A 45 8.49 -0.26 2.37
C ASP A 45 9.23 0.14 3.64
N GLU A 46 10.53 0.02 3.61
CA GLU A 46 11.40 0.29 4.74
C GLU A 46 11.49 1.77 5.13
N GLU A 47 10.95 2.68 4.30
CA GLU A 47 10.96 4.11 4.56
C GLU A 47 9.58 4.66 4.91
N TYR A 48 8.52 4.27 4.15
CA TYR A 48 7.21 4.92 4.23
C TYR A 48 6.14 4.10 4.96
N ARG A 49 6.52 3.00 5.61
CA ARG A 49 5.71 2.28 6.62
C ARG A 49 4.40 1.70 6.06
N SER A 50 4.44 1.13 4.86
CA SER A 50 3.23 0.56 4.23
C SER A 50 2.62 -0.60 5.03
N GLU A 51 3.39 -1.27 5.89
CA GLU A 51 2.90 -2.30 6.82
C GLU A 51 1.90 -1.76 7.84
N GLU A 52 1.84 -0.44 8.04
CA GLU A 52 0.83 0.23 8.87
C GLU A 52 -0.39 0.66 8.04
N SER A 53 -0.16 1.31 6.88
CA SER A 53 -1.24 1.84 6.04
C SER A 53 -1.99 0.75 5.27
N GLY A 54 -1.33 -0.32 4.86
CA GLY A 54 -1.98 -1.43 4.15
C GLY A 54 -3.11 -2.08 4.93
N PRO A 55 -2.88 -2.54 6.18
CA PRO A 55 -3.95 -3.07 7.04
C PRO A 55 -5.05 -2.06 7.34
N MET A 56 -4.73 -0.79 7.55
CA MET A 56 -5.72 0.27 7.78
C MET A 56 -6.66 0.41 6.57
N LEU A 57 -6.11 0.49 5.35
CA LEU A 57 -6.89 0.54 4.12
C LEU A 57 -7.70 -0.75 3.92
N GLY A 58 -7.10 -1.92 4.17
CA GLY A 58 -7.78 -3.20 4.09
C GLY A 58 -8.98 -3.28 5.01
N LYS A 59 -8.88 -2.78 6.24
CA LYS A 59 -10.00 -2.70 7.19
C LYS A 59 -11.12 -1.80 6.67
N ILE A 60 -10.81 -0.63 6.13
CA ILE A 60 -11.81 0.28 5.53
C ILE A 60 -12.50 -0.43 4.37
N LEU A 61 -11.75 -0.99 3.43
CA LEU A 61 -12.29 -1.68 2.26
C LEU A 61 -13.16 -2.88 2.65
N ALA A 62 -12.74 -3.67 3.63
CA ALA A 62 -13.49 -4.83 4.07
C ALA A 62 -14.73 -4.46 4.88
N GLN A 63 -14.62 -3.58 5.86
CA GLN A 63 -15.68 -3.34 6.85
C GLN A 63 -16.68 -2.27 6.41
N LYS A 64 -16.28 -1.33 5.52
CA LYS A 64 -17.15 -0.25 5.05
C LYS A 64 -17.65 -0.48 3.63
N HIS A 65 -16.92 -1.27 2.82
CA HIS A 65 -17.20 -1.42 1.39
C HIS A 65 -17.43 -2.86 0.94
N GLY A 66 -17.17 -3.87 1.79
CA GLY A 66 -17.49 -5.27 1.54
C GLY A 66 -16.49 -6.05 0.69
N PHE A 67 -15.32 -5.51 0.39
CA PHE A 67 -14.26 -6.24 -0.29
C PHE A 67 -13.61 -7.28 0.64
N ASP A 68 -13.35 -8.48 0.14
CA ASP A 68 -12.38 -9.36 0.80
C ASP A 68 -10.99 -8.76 0.61
N CYS A 69 -10.18 -8.67 1.67
CA CYS A 69 -8.84 -8.10 1.58
C CYS A 69 -7.79 -9.06 2.14
N THR A 70 -6.70 -9.26 1.40
CA THR A 70 -5.51 -9.96 1.90
C THR A 70 -4.33 -8.99 1.93
N ILE A 71 -3.70 -8.83 3.08
CA ILE A 71 -2.51 -8.01 3.24
C ILE A 71 -1.29 -8.92 3.28
N ILE A 72 -0.34 -8.65 2.40
CA ILE A 72 0.96 -9.32 2.29
C ILE A 72 2.02 -8.43 2.92
N PHE A 73 2.88 -9.02 3.75
CA PHE A 73 3.97 -8.34 4.42
C PHE A 73 5.33 -8.85 3.94
N SER A 74 6.36 -8.09 4.26
CA SER A 74 7.75 -8.54 4.17
C SER A 74 8.19 -9.09 5.52
N TRP A 75 8.84 -10.26 5.53
CA TRP A 75 9.15 -11.05 6.72
C TRP A 75 10.63 -11.35 6.86
N THR A 76 11.11 -11.40 8.10
CA THR A 76 12.41 -11.97 8.49
C THR A 76 12.19 -12.87 9.69
N ASP A 77 12.63 -14.13 9.65
CA ASP A 77 12.67 -15.06 10.78
C ASP A 77 11.43 -15.08 11.69
N GLY A 78 10.22 -14.97 11.08
CA GLY A 78 8.95 -15.07 11.79
C GLY A 78 8.41 -13.76 12.37
N TYR A 79 8.95 -12.61 12.01
CA TYR A 79 8.39 -11.28 12.30
C TYR A 79 8.32 -10.41 11.04
N ILE A 80 7.43 -9.41 11.04
CA ILE A 80 7.30 -8.47 9.93
C ILE A 80 8.51 -7.53 9.93
N ASP A 81 9.23 -7.53 8.80
CA ASP A 81 10.43 -6.73 8.60
C ASP A 81 10.42 -6.02 7.23
N PRO A 82 10.03 -4.76 7.17
CA PRO A 82 10.08 -3.98 5.94
C PRO A 82 11.47 -3.82 5.34
N ASN A 83 12.54 -3.98 6.13
CA ASN A 83 13.92 -3.90 5.64
C ASN A 83 14.30 -5.10 4.77
N ASN A 84 13.60 -6.24 4.90
CA ASN A 84 13.90 -7.43 4.10
C ASN A 84 13.32 -7.32 2.69
N GLN A 85 14.12 -6.91 1.72
CA GLN A 85 13.70 -6.75 0.33
C GLN A 85 13.30 -8.08 -0.36
N LYS A 86 13.67 -9.22 0.21
CA LYS A 86 13.35 -10.56 -0.30
C LYS A 86 12.28 -11.27 0.55
N GLY A 87 11.69 -10.58 1.50
CA GLY A 87 10.82 -11.18 2.51
C GLY A 87 9.34 -11.26 2.13
N LEU A 88 8.92 -10.91 0.90
CA LEU A 88 7.52 -11.01 0.52
C LEU A 88 7.02 -12.46 0.60
N ARG A 89 5.95 -12.70 1.37
CA ARG A 89 5.33 -14.02 1.50
C ARG A 89 3.84 -13.95 1.18
N GLY A 90 3.30 -15.05 0.65
CA GLY A 90 1.86 -15.13 0.37
C GLY A 90 1.42 -14.57 -0.97
N LEU A 91 2.32 -14.28 -1.93
CA LEU A 91 1.99 -13.75 -3.26
C LEU A 91 1.00 -14.64 -4.04
N LYS A 92 0.85 -15.91 -3.68
CA LYS A 92 -0.17 -16.81 -4.25
C LYS A 92 -1.62 -16.31 -4.03
N ALA A 93 -1.86 -15.42 -3.06
CA ALA A 93 -3.17 -14.78 -2.88
C ALA A 93 -3.62 -14.01 -4.14
N LEU A 94 -2.69 -13.60 -5.01
CA LEU A 94 -2.95 -12.92 -6.28
C LEU A 94 -3.75 -13.77 -7.28
N ASP A 95 -3.71 -15.08 -7.18
CA ASP A 95 -4.46 -15.98 -8.08
C ASP A 95 -5.98 -15.68 -8.05
N LYS A 96 -6.48 -15.21 -6.92
CA LYS A 96 -7.90 -14.88 -6.69
C LYS A 96 -8.18 -13.36 -6.65
N ALA A 97 -7.17 -12.52 -6.77
CA ALA A 97 -7.33 -11.08 -6.66
C ALA A 97 -8.05 -10.49 -7.89
N ASP A 98 -8.93 -9.53 -7.66
CA ASP A 98 -9.53 -8.68 -8.69
C ASP A 98 -8.74 -7.38 -8.87
N LEU A 99 -8.06 -6.93 -7.83
CA LEU A 99 -7.25 -5.70 -7.78
C LEU A 99 -6.05 -5.93 -6.88
N ILE A 100 -4.89 -5.36 -7.23
CA ILE A 100 -3.76 -5.26 -6.32
C ILE A 100 -3.48 -3.81 -5.93
N ILE A 101 -3.12 -3.60 -4.67
CA ILE A 101 -2.58 -2.34 -4.15
C ILE A 101 -1.12 -2.58 -3.78
N ILE A 102 -0.20 -1.77 -4.28
CA ILE A 102 1.23 -1.91 -4.06
C ILE A 102 1.76 -0.69 -3.30
N GLY A 103 2.26 -0.95 -2.08
CA GLY A 103 3.01 0.00 -1.27
C GLY A 103 4.38 -0.58 -0.92
N THR A 104 5.21 -0.83 -1.94
CA THR A 104 6.52 -1.47 -1.77
C THR A 104 7.65 -0.62 -2.31
N ARG A 105 8.88 -0.89 -1.83
CA ARG A 105 10.10 -0.22 -2.25
C ARG A 105 11.21 -1.24 -2.48
N PHE A 106 11.75 -1.30 -3.71
CA PHE A 106 12.89 -2.15 -4.10
C PHE A 106 12.77 -3.63 -3.70
N ARG A 107 11.55 -4.21 -3.75
CA ARG A 107 11.39 -5.64 -3.46
C ARG A 107 12.09 -6.50 -4.53
N GLN A 108 12.62 -7.63 -4.09
CA GLN A 108 13.42 -8.54 -4.90
C GLN A 108 12.89 -9.98 -4.78
N PRO A 109 11.63 -10.26 -5.16
CA PRO A 109 11.17 -11.64 -5.19
C PRO A 109 12.03 -12.44 -6.18
N SER A 110 12.16 -13.73 -5.96
CA SER A 110 12.76 -14.62 -6.94
C SER A 110 11.92 -14.64 -8.24
N GLN A 111 12.46 -15.19 -9.31
CA GLN A 111 11.71 -15.33 -10.56
C GLN A 111 10.43 -16.18 -10.37
N GLU A 112 10.51 -17.21 -9.55
CA GLU A 112 9.38 -18.09 -9.23
C GLU A 112 8.30 -17.34 -8.38
N GLU A 113 8.72 -16.62 -7.34
CA GLU A 113 7.82 -15.82 -6.51
C GLU A 113 7.14 -14.69 -7.29
N ALA A 114 7.73 -14.21 -8.38
CA ALA A 114 7.14 -13.18 -9.24
C ALA A 114 6.08 -13.72 -10.22
N VAL A 115 5.92 -15.04 -10.36
CA VAL A 115 4.94 -15.65 -11.26
C VAL A 115 3.50 -15.21 -10.98
N PRO A 116 3.00 -15.19 -9.74
CA PRO A 116 1.65 -14.71 -9.47
C PRO A 116 1.42 -13.24 -9.89
N ILE A 117 2.41 -12.37 -9.71
CA ILE A 117 2.34 -10.98 -10.18
C ILE A 117 2.27 -10.93 -11.71
N THR A 118 3.12 -11.73 -12.38
CA THR A 118 3.12 -11.83 -13.84
C THR A 118 1.77 -12.29 -14.38
N ASN A 119 1.21 -13.35 -13.80
CA ASN A 119 -0.09 -13.90 -14.21
C ASN A 119 -1.22 -12.88 -13.97
N PHE A 120 -1.18 -12.16 -12.85
CA PHE A 120 -2.13 -11.11 -12.53
C PHE A 120 -2.11 -9.99 -13.58
N LEU A 121 -0.92 -9.50 -13.95
CA LEU A 121 -0.75 -8.47 -14.97
C LEU A 121 -1.15 -8.97 -16.36
N ASN A 122 -0.78 -10.19 -16.74
CA ASN A 122 -1.15 -10.80 -18.02
C ASN A 122 -2.64 -11.09 -18.16
N ALA A 123 -3.38 -11.10 -17.06
CA ALA A 123 -4.85 -11.12 -17.07
C ALA A 123 -5.47 -9.71 -17.25
N GLY A 124 -4.66 -8.66 -17.44
CA GLY A 124 -5.14 -7.28 -17.58
C GLY A 124 -5.76 -6.69 -16.33
N LYS A 125 -5.51 -7.28 -15.16
CA LYS A 125 -6.15 -6.87 -13.91
C LYS A 125 -5.55 -5.59 -13.36
N PRO A 126 -6.37 -4.73 -12.71
CA PRO A 126 -5.97 -3.39 -12.32
C PRO A 126 -4.98 -3.33 -11.16
N VAL A 127 -4.19 -2.25 -11.14
CA VAL A 127 -3.14 -2.00 -10.15
C VAL A 127 -3.34 -0.63 -9.51
N ILE A 128 -3.21 -0.53 -8.20
CA ILE A 128 -3.04 0.74 -7.48
C ILE A 128 -1.61 0.78 -6.93
N GLY A 129 -0.90 1.87 -7.19
CA GLY A 129 0.42 2.13 -6.62
C GLY A 129 0.44 3.43 -5.82
N PHE A 130 1.08 3.42 -4.67
CA PHE A 130 1.30 4.65 -3.92
C PHE A 130 2.75 4.81 -3.47
N ARG A 131 3.18 6.07 -3.43
CA ARG A 131 4.51 6.54 -3.05
C ARG A 131 5.61 5.78 -3.81
N THR A 132 6.34 4.93 -3.13
CA THR A 132 7.47 4.16 -3.64
C THR A 132 7.10 3.05 -4.62
N ALA A 133 5.83 2.81 -4.87
CA ALA A 133 5.40 1.88 -5.91
C ALA A 133 6.01 2.22 -7.29
N THR A 134 6.34 3.48 -7.54
CA THR A 134 7.08 3.92 -8.74
C THR A 134 8.48 3.30 -8.87
N HIS A 135 9.00 2.72 -7.79
CA HIS A 135 10.23 1.90 -7.76
C HIS A 135 10.04 0.66 -6.85
N ALA A 136 8.87 0.03 -6.98
CA ALA A 136 8.43 -1.09 -6.15
C ALA A 136 9.41 -2.26 -6.13
N PHE A 137 10.00 -2.57 -7.28
CA PHE A 137 10.86 -3.74 -7.47
C PHE A 137 12.23 -3.36 -8.03
N THR A 138 13.22 -4.20 -7.75
CA THR A 138 14.59 -4.06 -8.25
C THR A 138 15.25 -5.43 -8.46
N GLY A 139 16.43 -5.43 -9.06
CA GLY A 139 17.18 -6.65 -9.36
C GLY A 139 17.11 -7.06 -10.84
N GLY A 140 17.73 -8.19 -11.17
CA GLY A 140 17.90 -8.67 -12.54
C GLY A 140 16.71 -9.46 -13.10
N ASN A 141 15.69 -9.76 -12.27
CA ASN A 141 14.53 -10.56 -12.67
C ASN A 141 13.52 -9.74 -13.50
N LYS A 142 12.56 -10.45 -14.12
CA LYS A 142 11.54 -9.88 -14.99
C LYS A 142 10.17 -10.46 -14.67
N PHE A 143 9.14 -9.68 -14.91
CA PHE A 143 7.77 -10.15 -15.03
C PHE A 143 7.58 -10.64 -16.47
N GLY A 144 7.16 -11.88 -16.64
CA GLY A 144 6.96 -12.50 -17.95
C GLY A 144 8.27 -12.95 -18.65
N SER A 145 8.11 -13.35 -19.90
CA SER A 145 9.19 -13.80 -20.79
C SER A 145 8.97 -13.26 -22.21
N GLY A 146 10.00 -13.32 -23.05
CA GLY A 146 9.93 -12.80 -24.42
C GLY A 146 10.06 -11.28 -24.51
N GLU A 147 9.64 -10.71 -25.66
CA GLU A 147 9.81 -9.28 -25.98
C GLU A 147 8.99 -8.35 -25.08
N GLY A 148 7.82 -8.80 -24.62
CA GLY A 148 6.95 -8.01 -23.71
C GLY A 148 7.39 -8.01 -22.25
N ALA A 149 8.37 -8.83 -21.85
CA ALA A 149 8.79 -8.98 -20.47
C ALA A 149 9.24 -7.64 -19.86
N ILE A 150 8.78 -7.37 -18.66
CA ILE A 150 9.07 -6.13 -17.93
C ILE A 150 10.11 -6.42 -16.85
N GLY A 151 11.29 -5.81 -16.96
CA GLY A 151 12.28 -5.88 -15.88
C GLY A 151 11.76 -5.29 -14.58
N PHE A 152 12.15 -5.85 -13.42
CA PHE A 152 11.66 -5.39 -12.12
C PHE A 152 11.83 -3.88 -11.92
N GLY A 153 12.98 -3.33 -12.27
CA GLY A 153 13.23 -1.87 -12.17
C GLY A 153 12.39 -1.00 -13.11
N ALA A 154 11.74 -1.60 -14.12
CA ALA A 154 10.88 -0.90 -15.06
C ALA A 154 9.38 -0.96 -14.68
N PHE A 155 9.03 -1.65 -13.59
CA PHE A 155 7.63 -1.83 -13.17
C PHE A 155 6.89 -0.49 -13.06
N GLY A 156 7.43 0.45 -12.30
CA GLY A 156 6.81 1.76 -12.12
C GLY A 156 6.53 2.44 -13.45
N ARG A 157 7.54 2.54 -14.33
CA ARG A 157 7.40 3.19 -15.64
C ARG A 157 6.42 2.49 -16.57
N LYS A 158 6.38 1.16 -16.56
CA LYS A 158 5.58 0.36 -17.50
C LYS A 158 4.16 0.08 -17.03
N ILE A 159 3.95 -0.01 -15.72
CA ILE A 159 2.64 -0.37 -15.14
C ILE A 159 1.95 0.83 -14.50
N LEU A 160 2.71 1.76 -13.88
CA LEU A 160 2.15 2.93 -13.18
C LEU A 160 2.32 4.24 -13.95
N GLY A 161 2.99 4.22 -15.11
CA GLY A 161 3.25 5.41 -15.94
C GLY A 161 4.48 6.22 -15.53
N GLU A 162 4.97 6.05 -14.30
CA GLU A 162 6.10 6.82 -13.79
C GLU A 162 7.07 5.94 -12.98
N GLN A 163 8.33 6.29 -13.00
CA GLN A 163 9.34 5.76 -12.08
C GLN A 163 9.82 6.87 -11.16
N TRP A 164 10.34 6.53 -9.99
CA TRP A 164 10.93 7.53 -9.11
C TRP A 164 12.09 8.27 -9.81
N VAL A 165 12.01 9.59 -9.83
CA VAL A 165 13.01 10.46 -10.44
C VAL A 165 13.80 11.19 -9.35
N ASN A 166 13.12 11.94 -8.49
CA ASN A 166 13.70 12.69 -7.39
C ASN A 166 12.61 13.23 -6.45
N HIS A 167 13.00 13.67 -5.29
CA HIS A 167 12.20 14.56 -4.46
C HIS A 167 12.12 15.92 -5.13
N HIS A 168 10.91 16.40 -5.42
CA HIS A 168 10.67 17.76 -5.94
C HIS A 168 10.44 18.74 -4.80
N GLY A 169 9.70 18.35 -3.78
CA GLY A 169 9.60 19.06 -2.51
C GLY A 169 10.81 18.80 -1.60
N GLY A 170 10.93 19.59 -0.54
CA GLY A 170 11.95 19.42 0.50
C GLY A 170 11.62 18.26 1.43
N HIS A 171 12.26 17.12 1.23
CA HIS A 171 12.07 15.91 2.03
C HIS A 171 12.16 16.18 3.55
N LYS A 172 11.16 15.73 4.31
CA LYS A 172 11.00 15.96 5.77
C LYS A 172 10.91 17.43 6.20
N ARG A 173 10.56 18.31 5.29
CA ARG A 173 10.42 19.77 5.56
C ARG A 173 9.19 20.37 4.91
N GLU A 174 8.87 19.98 3.69
CA GLU A 174 7.77 20.46 2.89
C GLU A 174 6.75 19.34 2.67
N GLY A 175 5.48 19.68 2.68
CA GLY A 175 4.39 18.74 2.39
C GLY A 175 3.90 18.82 0.95
N ALA A 176 2.90 18.04 0.65
CA ALA A 176 2.20 18.02 -0.63
C ALA A 176 0.71 18.26 -0.43
N ARG A 177 0.13 19.26 -1.11
CA ARG A 177 -1.32 19.48 -1.17
C ARG A 177 -1.85 19.07 -2.53
N GLY A 178 -2.88 18.23 -2.54
CA GLY A 178 -3.57 17.85 -3.76
C GLY A 178 -4.44 19.00 -4.29
N VAL A 179 -4.21 19.37 -5.54
CA VAL A 179 -5.01 20.35 -6.29
C VAL A 179 -5.66 19.62 -7.45
N VAL A 180 -6.98 19.70 -7.56
CA VAL A 180 -7.73 19.03 -8.63
C VAL A 180 -7.26 19.52 -10.00
N GLU A 181 -6.98 18.60 -10.93
CA GLU A 181 -6.71 18.93 -12.32
C GLU A 181 -8.00 19.37 -12.99
N GLU A 182 -8.10 20.62 -13.36
CA GLU A 182 -9.37 21.25 -13.82
C GLU A 182 -10.03 20.50 -14.98
N LYS A 183 -9.26 20.03 -15.95
CA LYS A 183 -9.79 19.28 -17.11
C LYS A 183 -10.46 17.96 -16.75
N ASN A 184 -10.16 17.40 -15.56
CA ASN A 184 -10.65 16.11 -15.10
C ASN A 184 -11.45 16.22 -13.78
N LYS A 185 -11.89 17.41 -13.38
CA LYS A 185 -12.57 17.67 -12.11
C LYS A 185 -13.85 16.86 -11.89
N ASP A 186 -14.50 16.46 -12.96
CA ASP A 186 -15.76 15.70 -12.92
C ASP A 186 -15.52 14.17 -12.99
N HIS A 187 -14.25 13.73 -12.92
CA HIS A 187 -13.94 12.30 -12.95
C HIS A 187 -14.41 11.62 -11.66
N GLU A 188 -15.12 10.47 -11.81
CA GLU A 188 -15.77 9.79 -10.67
C GLU A 188 -14.82 9.40 -9.53
N VAL A 189 -13.52 9.16 -9.80
CA VAL A 189 -12.51 8.89 -8.78
C VAL A 189 -12.35 10.09 -7.81
N LEU A 190 -12.75 11.29 -8.23
CA LEU A 190 -12.75 12.50 -7.40
C LEU A 190 -14.03 12.69 -6.58
N ASN A 191 -15.03 11.81 -6.71
CA ASN A 191 -16.29 11.93 -5.98
C ASN A 191 -16.09 12.11 -4.47
N GLY A 192 -16.57 13.23 -3.92
CA GLY A 192 -16.49 13.55 -2.50
C GLY A 192 -15.07 13.68 -1.93
N VAL A 193 -14.05 13.70 -2.79
CA VAL A 193 -12.66 13.96 -2.37
C VAL A 193 -12.55 15.40 -1.93
N GLY A 194 -12.27 15.61 -0.63
CA GLY A 194 -11.99 16.92 -0.05
C GLY A 194 -10.52 17.28 -0.11
N ASP A 195 -10.04 18.04 0.89
CA ASP A 195 -8.63 18.40 1.00
C ASP A 195 -7.74 17.15 1.08
N VAL A 196 -6.75 17.08 0.20
CA VAL A 196 -5.72 16.06 0.18
C VAL A 196 -4.43 16.70 0.64
N PHE A 197 -3.92 16.25 1.78
CA PHE A 197 -2.65 16.72 2.30
C PHE A 197 -1.77 15.53 2.70
N ALA A 198 -0.50 15.59 2.32
CA ALA A 198 0.52 14.62 2.67
C ALA A 198 1.71 15.32 3.33
N PRO A 199 2.10 14.98 4.57
CA PRO A 199 3.35 15.45 5.16
C PRO A 199 4.57 14.94 4.40
N SER A 200 4.45 13.92 3.57
CA SER A 200 5.51 13.54 2.62
C SER A 200 5.57 14.53 1.45
N ASP A 201 6.76 14.76 0.95
CA ASP A 201 7.02 15.73 -0.11
C ASP A 201 6.51 15.28 -1.49
N VAL A 202 6.33 16.23 -2.40
CA VAL A 202 6.00 15.99 -3.81
C VAL A 202 7.18 15.33 -4.53
N TYR A 203 6.90 14.26 -5.30
CA TYR A 203 7.89 13.66 -6.21
C TYR A 203 7.94 14.40 -7.56
N GLY A 204 9.10 14.38 -8.19
CA GLY A 204 9.25 14.74 -9.59
C GLY A 204 8.60 13.70 -10.49
N VAL A 205 7.73 14.15 -11.40
CA VAL A 205 7.00 13.33 -12.38
C VAL A 205 7.31 13.86 -13.76
N ARG A 206 7.82 13.01 -14.66
CA ARG A 206 8.37 13.45 -15.95
C ARG A 206 7.96 12.61 -17.15
N HIS A 207 7.36 11.44 -16.94
CA HIS A 207 7.16 10.49 -18.02
C HIS A 207 5.69 10.25 -18.37
N LEU A 208 4.77 10.94 -17.70
CA LEU A 208 3.36 10.89 -18.08
C LEU A 208 3.16 11.47 -19.48
N THR A 209 2.18 10.93 -20.18
CA THR A 209 1.83 11.29 -21.56
C THR A 209 0.37 11.70 -21.67
N ASP A 210 -0.10 12.03 -22.86
CA ASP A 210 -1.51 12.36 -23.12
C ASP A 210 -2.45 11.16 -22.90
N GLN A 211 -1.92 9.94 -22.74
CA GLN A 211 -2.71 8.75 -22.40
C GLN A 211 -3.03 8.69 -20.91
N ASP A 212 -2.31 9.46 -20.08
CA ASP A 212 -2.48 9.47 -18.63
C ASP A 212 -3.57 10.48 -18.23
N THR A 213 -4.48 10.05 -17.36
CA THR A 213 -5.52 10.93 -16.80
C THR A 213 -5.06 11.46 -15.46
N ILE A 214 -4.48 12.67 -15.44
CA ILE A 214 -4.07 13.33 -14.20
C ILE A 214 -5.33 13.77 -13.46
N LEU A 215 -5.47 13.35 -12.20
CA LEU A 215 -6.59 13.68 -11.32
C LEU A 215 -6.25 14.79 -10.34
N LEU A 216 -5.05 14.69 -9.74
CA LEU A 216 -4.54 15.69 -8.79
C LEU A 216 -3.14 16.15 -9.20
N ARG A 217 -2.92 17.46 -9.06
CA ARG A 217 -1.59 18.09 -9.04
C ARG A 217 -1.10 18.22 -7.61
N GLY A 218 0.21 18.17 -7.38
CA GLY A 218 0.83 18.31 -6.07
C GLY A 218 1.42 19.70 -5.89
N ALA A 219 0.77 20.53 -5.12
CA ALA A 219 1.37 21.79 -4.66
C ALA A 219 2.32 21.51 -3.49
N VAL A 220 3.58 21.94 -3.63
CA VAL A 220 4.56 21.93 -2.53
C VAL A 220 4.16 22.99 -1.51
N THR A 221 4.02 22.61 -0.23
CA THR A 221 3.72 23.54 0.87
C THR A 221 4.99 23.94 1.62
N LYS A 222 4.97 25.11 2.26
CA LYS A 222 6.15 25.67 2.97
C LYS A 222 6.61 24.78 4.14
N THR A 223 5.69 24.03 4.74
CA THR A 223 5.94 23.11 5.85
C THR A 223 5.06 21.86 5.73
N MET A 224 5.24 20.89 6.62
CA MET A 224 4.45 19.68 6.72
C MET A 224 3.12 19.87 7.52
N ASP A 225 2.76 21.10 7.83
CA ASP A 225 1.48 21.43 8.47
C ASP A 225 0.35 21.46 7.41
N PRO A 226 -0.78 20.79 7.59
CA PRO A 226 -1.93 20.89 6.68
C PRO A 226 -2.46 22.32 6.47
N LYS A 227 -2.19 23.24 7.41
CA LYS A 227 -2.55 24.66 7.28
C LYS A 227 -1.49 25.50 6.58
N SER A 228 -0.37 24.88 6.20
CA SER A 228 0.73 25.58 5.55
C SER A 228 0.31 26.12 4.18
N GLU A 229 0.79 27.32 3.86
CA GLU A 229 0.63 27.90 2.53
C GLU A 229 1.47 27.13 1.49
N ASN A 230 1.06 27.22 0.22
CA ASN A 230 1.85 26.70 -0.88
C ASN A 230 3.11 27.55 -1.11
N VAL A 231 4.18 26.90 -1.56
CA VAL A 231 5.39 27.60 -2.02
C VAL A 231 5.07 28.33 -3.32
N GLU A 232 5.52 29.57 -3.46
CA GLU A 232 5.36 30.33 -4.70
C GLU A 232 6.48 30.04 -5.72
N GLY A 233 6.17 30.32 -7.01
CA GLY A 233 7.12 30.26 -8.11
C GLY A 233 7.39 28.86 -8.63
N LYS A 234 8.59 28.62 -9.15
CA LYS A 234 8.96 27.46 -10.00
C LYS A 234 8.70 26.07 -9.40
N LYS A 235 8.55 25.94 -8.08
CA LYS A 235 8.18 24.64 -7.49
C LYS A 235 6.74 24.24 -7.79
N ASN A 236 5.86 25.21 -7.95
CA ASN A 236 4.44 25.00 -8.18
C ASN A 236 3.95 25.55 -9.54
N ASP A 237 4.86 25.99 -10.39
CA ASP A 237 4.54 26.47 -11.73
C ASP A 237 5.51 25.87 -12.78
N PRO A 238 5.13 24.79 -13.47
CA PRO A 238 3.90 23.98 -13.24
C PRO A 238 4.01 23.01 -12.05
N MET A 239 2.88 22.72 -11.41
CA MET A 239 2.81 21.68 -10.37
C MET A 239 3.05 20.30 -10.97
N GLN A 240 3.74 19.43 -10.24
CA GLN A 240 3.91 18.02 -10.59
C GLN A 240 2.56 17.26 -10.51
N ALA A 241 2.39 16.15 -11.23
CA ALA A 241 1.26 15.27 -10.99
C ALA A 241 1.39 14.60 -9.61
N LEU A 242 0.27 14.50 -8.86
CA LEU A 242 0.20 13.83 -7.56
C LEU A 242 -0.55 12.51 -7.64
N ALA A 243 -1.63 12.46 -8.42
CA ALA A 243 -2.44 11.25 -8.64
C ALA A 243 -2.95 11.20 -10.08
N TRP A 244 -2.94 10.00 -10.68
CA TRP A 244 -3.33 9.78 -12.07
C TRP A 244 -3.78 8.34 -12.34
N LEU A 245 -4.48 8.13 -13.47
CA LEU A 245 -4.74 6.84 -14.09
C LEU A 245 -3.79 6.64 -15.27
N HIS A 246 -3.31 5.42 -15.46
CA HIS A 246 -2.38 5.01 -16.51
C HIS A 246 -2.84 3.73 -17.20
N PRO A 247 -3.05 3.73 -18.52
CA PRO A 247 -3.26 2.50 -19.28
C PRO A 247 -1.92 1.77 -19.46
N TYR A 248 -1.83 0.53 -19.02
CA TYR A 248 -0.60 -0.25 -19.15
C TYR A 248 -0.72 -1.39 -20.17
N VAL A 249 0.41 -1.85 -20.69
CA VAL A 249 0.53 -3.09 -21.46
C VAL A 249 1.25 -4.12 -20.58
N ALA A 250 0.62 -5.28 -20.44
CA ALA A 250 1.09 -6.36 -19.58
C ALA A 250 2.41 -6.99 -20.08
N PRO A 251 3.09 -7.80 -19.25
CA PRO A 251 4.33 -8.47 -19.62
C PRO A 251 4.25 -9.44 -20.81
N ASP A 252 3.04 -9.84 -21.23
CA ASP A 252 2.82 -10.61 -22.46
C ASP A 252 2.94 -9.78 -23.75
N GLY A 253 3.12 -8.46 -23.62
CA GLY A 253 3.28 -7.50 -24.72
C GLY A 253 2.00 -7.14 -25.47
N LYS A 254 0.82 -7.61 -25.05
CA LYS A 254 -0.45 -7.41 -25.78
C LYS A 254 -1.65 -7.10 -24.91
N THR A 255 -1.79 -7.74 -23.76
CA THR A 255 -2.91 -7.52 -22.85
C THR A 255 -2.82 -6.12 -22.25
N LYS A 256 -3.96 -5.42 -22.23
CA LYS A 256 -4.07 -4.07 -21.66
C LYS A 256 -4.75 -4.13 -20.30
N GLY A 257 -4.31 -3.29 -19.40
CA GLY A 257 -4.93 -3.04 -18.11
C GLY A 257 -4.87 -1.56 -17.75
N GLU A 258 -5.34 -1.22 -16.58
CA GLU A 258 -5.32 0.14 -16.07
C GLU A 258 -4.76 0.18 -14.65
N ALA A 259 -4.03 1.24 -14.34
CA ALA A 259 -3.48 1.48 -13.03
C ALA A 259 -3.86 2.87 -12.52
N PHE A 260 -4.08 3.00 -11.21
CA PHE A 260 -4.06 4.25 -10.49
C PHE A 260 -2.73 4.40 -9.76
N CYS A 261 -2.13 5.57 -9.80
CA CYS A 261 -0.92 5.87 -9.07
C CYS A 261 -1.04 7.21 -8.32
N THR A 262 -0.50 7.26 -7.10
CA THR A 262 -0.32 8.51 -6.36
C THR A 262 1.08 8.56 -5.75
N THR A 263 1.73 9.73 -5.82
CA THR A 263 3.03 9.97 -5.19
C THR A 263 2.94 10.36 -3.71
N ALA A 264 1.74 10.60 -3.19
CA ALA A 264 1.44 10.56 -1.76
C ALA A 264 1.18 9.11 -1.34
N GLY A 265 1.48 8.70 -0.11
CA GLY A 265 1.22 7.33 0.33
C GLY A 265 2.16 6.79 1.41
N ALA A 266 2.92 7.66 2.09
CA ALA A 266 3.51 7.31 3.38
C ALA A 266 2.38 6.98 4.37
N SER A 267 2.64 6.13 5.36
CA SER A 267 1.64 5.79 6.37
C SER A 267 1.01 7.05 7.00
N CYS A 268 1.82 8.04 7.34
CA CYS A 268 1.36 9.31 7.88
C CYS A 268 0.54 10.17 6.89
N ASP A 269 0.67 9.99 5.58
CA ASP A 269 -0.15 10.72 4.58
C ASP A 269 -1.62 10.28 4.65
N PHE A 270 -1.87 9.03 5.02
CA PHE A 270 -3.23 8.49 5.16
C PHE A 270 -4.02 9.02 6.36
N VAL A 271 -3.44 9.94 7.13
CA VAL A 271 -4.21 10.79 8.06
C VAL A 271 -5.16 11.70 7.28
N SER A 272 -4.83 12.06 6.04
CA SER A 272 -5.70 12.80 5.12
C SER A 272 -6.92 11.97 4.71
N GLU A 273 -8.12 12.45 5.04
CA GLU A 273 -9.38 11.83 4.63
C GLU A 273 -9.51 11.82 3.11
N GLY A 274 -9.13 12.92 2.45
CA GLY A 274 -9.17 13.04 0.99
C GLY A 274 -8.27 12.02 0.30
N LEU A 275 -7.07 11.72 0.84
CA LEU A 275 -6.19 10.70 0.29
C LEU A 275 -6.78 9.29 0.44
N ARG A 276 -7.36 8.97 1.60
CA ARG A 276 -8.05 7.69 1.77
C ARG A 276 -9.19 7.54 0.77
N ARG A 277 -9.97 8.60 0.57
CA ARG A 277 -11.15 8.58 -0.30
C ARG A 277 -10.78 8.41 -1.76
N ILE A 278 -9.78 9.11 -2.28
CA ILE A 278 -9.37 8.92 -3.67
C ILE A 278 -8.87 7.50 -3.94
N VAL A 279 -8.15 6.88 -2.98
CA VAL A 279 -7.70 5.49 -3.10
C VAL A 279 -8.88 4.50 -3.05
N VAL A 280 -9.85 4.70 -2.16
CA VAL A 280 -11.07 3.88 -2.11
C VAL A 280 -11.89 4.03 -3.38
N ASN A 281 -12.07 5.26 -3.88
CA ASN A 281 -12.76 5.52 -5.14
C ASN A 281 -12.06 4.84 -6.33
N ALA A 282 -10.72 4.87 -6.36
CA ALA A 282 -9.94 4.15 -7.37
C ALA A 282 -10.18 2.62 -7.30
N CYS A 283 -10.37 2.04 -6.10
CA CYS A 283 -10.73 0.63 -5.96
C CYS A 283 -12.09 0.33 -6.63
N TYR A 284 -13.09 1.19 -6.43
CA TYR A 284 -14.39 1.05 -7.10
C TYR A 284 -14.26 1.16 -8.62
N HIS A 285 -13.67 2.25 -9.10
CA HIS A 285 -13.47 2.51 -10.52
C HIS A 285 -12.78 1.33 -11.22
N LEU A 286 -11.63 0.93 -10.71
CA LEU A 286 -10.79 -0.11 -11.31
C LEU A 286 -11.40 -1.52 -11.21
N THR A 287 -12.30 -1.77 -10.27
CA THR A 287 -13.03 -3.05 -10.19
C THR A 287 -14.35 -3.04 -10.94
N GLY A 288 -14.66 -1.97 -11.67
CA GLY A 288 -15.89 -1.81 -12.47
C GLY A 288 -17.14 -1.61 -11.62
N LEU A 289 -16.99 -1.15 -10.39
CA LEU A 289 -18.10 -0.83 -9.50
C LEU A 289 -18.42 0.67 -9.58
N LYS A 290 -19.71 1.02 -9.40
CA LYS A 290 -20.14 2.42 -9.34
C LYS A 290 -19.44 3.12 -8.17
N VAL A 291 -18.68 4.16 -8.42
CA VAL A 291 -18.03 4.98 -7.38
C VAL A 291 -19.13 5.73 -6.60
N PRO A 292 -19.17 5.63 -5.26
CA PRO A 292 -20.11 6.38 -4.44
C PRO A 292 -19.90 7.89 -4.59
N GLU A 293 -20.96 8.70 -4.40
CA GLU A 293 -20.82 10.17 -4.34
C GLU A 293 -19.85 10.62 -3.25
N LYS A 294 -19.85 9.91 -2.11
CA LYS A 294 -18.91 10.11 -1.01
C LYS A 294 -18.66 8.80 -0.28
N ALA A 295 -17.58 8.08 -0.62
CA ALA A 295 -17.20 6.85 0.04
C ALA A 295 -16.90 7.09 1.53
N ASN A 296 -17.39 6.22 2.42
CA ASN A 296 -17.04 6.28 3.84
C ASN A 296 -15.62 5.76 4.05
N VAL A 297 -14.72 6.60 4.51
CA VAL A 297 -13.30 6.29 4.75
C VAL A 297 -12.88 6.52 6.21
N ASP A 298 -13.86 6.53 7.13
CA ASP A 298 -13.59 6.57 8.56
C ASP A 298 -12.79 5.33 8.97
N TYR A 299 -11.85 5.52 9.87
CA TYR A 299 -11.09 4.40 10.42
C TYR A 299 -12.03 3.38 11.08
N VAL A 300 -11.74 2.10 10.87
CA VAL A 300 -12.45 1.00 11.56
C VAL A 300 -11.92 0.85 12.98
N ASP A 301 -10.61 0.84 13.12
CA ASP A 301 -9.89 0.89 14.39
C ASP A 301 -9.05 2.17 14.42
N PRO A 302 -8.74 2.75 15.58
CA PRO A 302 -7.86 3.92 15.64
C PRO A 302 -6.57 3.70 14.86
N PHE A 303 -6.12 4.71 14.13
CA PHE A 303 -4.92 4.66 13.31
C PHE A 303 -3.88 5.63 13.83
N TYR A 304 -2.74 5.11 14.26
CA TYR A 304 -1.62 5.86 14.84
C TYR A 304 -0.34 5.60 14.04
N PRO A 305 -0.24 6.15 12.82
CA PRO A 305 0.92 5.89 11.98
C PRO A 305 2.19 6.47 12.60
N SER A 306 3.31 5.78 12.41
CA SER A 306 4.62 6.36 12.63
C SER A 306 4.98 7.29 11.46
N PHE A 307 5.94 8.19 11.70
CA PHE A 307 6.49 9.02 10.64
C PHE A 307 7.37 8.18 9.71
N TYR A 308 7.59 8.66 8.49
CA TYR A 308 8.45 7.97 7.53
C TYR A 308 9.93 8.23 7.77
N GLY A 309 10.75 7.24 7.47
CA GLY A 309 12.20 7.30 7.57
C GLY A 309 12.84 5.93 7.67
N PHE A 310 14.10 5.85 7.25
CA PHE A 310 14.87 4.61 7.34
C PHE A 310 15.24 4.30 8.78
N ILE A 311 15.04 3.04 9.16
CA ILE A 311 15.47 2.50 10.45
C ILE A 311 16.68 1.62 10.20
N ARG A 312 17.84 2.08 10.68
CA ARG A 312 19.14 1.40 10.47
C ARG A 312 19.47 0.39 11.56
N ASP A 313 18.79 0.45 12.70
CA ASP A 313 18.94 -0.54 13.75
C ASP A 313 18.39 -1.88 13.26
N LYS A 314 19.27 -2.87 13.17
CA LYS A 314 18.94 -4.22 12.68
C LYS A 314 18.02 -5.00 13.62
N ASN A 315 17.96 -4.63 14.89
CA ASN A 315 17.12 -5.29 15.88
C ASN A 315 15.73 -4.64 15.99
N TRP A 316 15.52 -3.46 15.43
CA TRP A 316 14.27 -2.70 15.60
C TRP A 316 13.02 -3.53 15.31
N PHE A 317 12.92 -4.12 14.14
CA PHE A 317 11.74 -4.90 13.75
C PHE A 317 11.68 -6.25 14.47
N LYS A 318 12.85 -6.84 14.81
CA LYS A 318 12.95 -8.02 15.64
C LYS A 318 12.42 -7.76 17.05
N ASP A 319 12.78 -6.64 17.66
CA ASP A 319 12.36 -6.27 19.01
C ASP A 319 10.88 -5.89 19.06
N LEU A 320 10.34 -5.28 17.99
CA LEU A 320 8.90 -5.06 17.82
C LEU A 320 8.15 -6.39 17.67
N ASN A 321 8.76 -7.39 17.05
CA ASN A 321 8.23 -8.74 16.83
C ASN A 321 6.78 -8.79 16.32
N MET A 322 6.41 -7.88 15.42
CA MET A 322 5.05 -7.76 14.91
C MET A 322 4.66 -8.93 14.03
N GLN A 323 3.43 -9.39 14.20
CA GLN A 323 2.81 -10.46 13.44
C GLN A 323 1.65 -9.92 12.61
N ALA A 324 1.19 -10.69 11.61
CA ALA A 324 0.06 -10.28 10.76
C ALA A 324 -1.22 -10.04 11.60
N GLU A 325 -1.45 -10.85 12.62
CA GLU A 325 -2.61 -10.75 13.53
C GLU A 325 -2.63 -9.47 14.34
N ASP A 326 -1.47 -8.85 14.61
CA ASP A 326 -1.38 -7.59 15.36
C ASP A 326 -2.01 -6.42 14.60
N TYR A 327 -2.14 -6.57 13.28
CA TYR A 327 -2.82 -5.62 12.40
C TYR A 327 -4.30 -5.97 12.13
N GLY A 328 -4.81 -7.06 12.72
CA GLY A 328 -6.18 -7.54 12.54
C GLY A 328 -7.26 -6.57 13.07
N LEU A 329 -8.53 -6.92 12.85
CA LEU A 329 -9.68 -6.16 13.38
C LEU A 329 -9.64 -6.09 14.90
N GLY A 330 -9.99 -4.92 15.46
CA GLY A 330 -9.92 -4.63 16.89
C GLY A 330 -8.49 -4.37 17.41
N LYS A 331 -7.48 -4.35 16.53
CA LYS A 331 -6.10 -4.08 16.88
C LYS A 331 -5.68 -2.70 16.39
N THR A 332 -4.88 -2.04 17.21
CA THR A 332 -4.37 -0.68 16.95
C THR A 332 -2.85 -0.66 17.20
N PRO A 333 -2.07 -1.27 16.30
CA PRO A 333 -0.62 -1.28 16.44
C PRO A 333 -0.08 0.16 16.36
N HIS A 334 0.92 0.44 17.17
CA HIS A 334 1.59 1.72 17.22
C HIS A 334 3.10 1.49 17.36
N ALA A 335 3.85 1.80 16.32
CA ALA A 335 5.30 1.78 16.36
C ALA A 335 5.87 3.15 16.73
N PRO A 336 7.02 3.20 17.40
CA PRO A 336 7.74 4.46 17.59
C PRO A 336 8.14 5.09 16.25
N ASP A 337 8.29 6.41 16.24
CA ASP A 337 8.85 7.09 15.07
C ASP A 337 10.31 6.68 14.83
N PRO A 338 10.75 6.65 13.56
CA PRO A 338 12.15 6.49 13.23
C PRO A 338 13.02 7.55 13.92
N PRO A 339 14.25 7.21 14.32
CA PRO A 339 15.19 8.21 14.89
C PRO A 339 15.37 9.41 13.96
N GLY A 340 15.38 10.61 14.51
CA GLY A 340 15.52 11.86 13.76
C GLY A 340 14.24 12.30 13.03
N THR A 341 13.09 11.75 13.41
CA THR A 341 11.78 12.23 12.93
C THR A 341 11.61 13.72 13.29
N PRO A 342 11.29 14.59 12.33
CA PRO A 342 10.96 15.98 12.63
C PRO A 342 9.62 16.10 13.35
N SER A 343 9.40 17.23 14.00
CA SER A 343 8.05 17.55 14.52
C SER A 343 7.07 17.58 13.35
N TRP A 344 5.97 16.83 13.46
CA TRP A 344 4.87 16.90 12.51
C TRP A 344 3.56 17.14 13.28
N PRO A 345 3.02 18.35 13.14
CA PRO A 345 1.75 18.74 13.77
C PRO A 345 0.62 17.80 13.32
N HIS A 346 -0.37 17.62 14.15
CA HIS A 346 -1.55 16.82 13.86
C HIS A 346 -1.33 15.29 13.79
N ARG A 347 -0.21 14.79 14.35
CA ARG A 347 -0.04 13.36 14.54
C ARG A 347 -1.15 12.80 15.43
N PRO A 348 -1.91 11.80 14.94
CA PRO A 348 -2.81 11.07 15.82
C PRO A 348 -1.98 10.32 16.88
N MET A 349 -2.41 10.38 18.12
CA MET A 349 -1.76 9.69 19.23
C MET A 349 -2.79 8.94 20.05
N PRO A 350 -2.44 7.77 20.63
CA PRO A 350 -3.28 7.12 21.61
C PRO A 350 -3.61 8.10 22.75
N LYS A 351 -4.86 8.10 23.18
CA LYS A 351 -5.22 8.84 24.40
C LYS A 351 -4.41 8.25 25.55
N LYS A 352 -3.69 9.09 26.29
CA LYS A 352 -3.08 8.65 27.55
C LYS A 352 -4.23 8.21 28.46
N GLY A 353 -4.25 6.92 28.80
CA GLY A 353 -5.17 6.37 29.80
C GLY A 353 -4.90 6.94 31.17
#